data_feffe842c014ccd56e81b82355e7aa2e
#
_entry.id   feffe842c014ccd56e81b82355e7aa2e
#
_cell.length_a   1.000
_cell.length_b   1.000
_cell.length_c   1.000
_cell.angle_alpha   90.00
_cell.angle_beta   90.00
_cell.angle_gamma   90.00
#
_symmetry.space_group_name_H-M   'P 1'
#
loop_
_entity.id
_entity.type
_entity.pdbx_description
1 polymer ?
#
loop_
_entity_poly.entity_id
_entity_poly.type
_entity_poly.pdbx_seq_one_letter_code
_entity_poly.pdbx_strand_id
1 'polypeptide(L)'
;VKLVIALLAMTVTARGDAMEMKPLTGGAATIVPLPQPRRDSNISVERALRLRRSVRDYLDGPLTLAEAGQLLWAAQGLTTAGGLRTAPSAGALYPLELHLVAGNITGLAAGTYRYLPREHALKPYLSGDRRARICAASLGQAAIRRAPAALVFTAIFTRTTGKYGERGVRYVYMDHGHAAENVYLQAASLQLGTVLIGAFDDAEVKRALALHPDEEPLSIMPVGRLRGATAAD
;
A
#
# COMPACT_ATOMS: atom_id res chain seq x y z
N VAL A 1 56.70 6.62 -36.78
CA VAL A 1 55.92 5.46 -36.30
C VAL A 1 54.67 6.04 -35.60
N LYS A 2 53.52 6.00 -36.26
CA LYS A 2 52.21 6.45 -35.70
C LYS A 2 51.48 5.21 -35.21
N LEU A 3 51.25 5.16 -33.90
CA LEU A 3 50.43 4.14 -33.26
C LEU A 3 48.98 4.57 -33.30
N VAL A 4 48.11 3.80 -34.03
CA VAL A 4 46.65 3.97 -34.10
C VAL A 4 46.07 3.02 -33.03
N ILE A 5 45.50 3.61 -31.98
CA ILE A 5 44.73 2.87 -30.97
C ILE A 5 43.29 2.85 -31.47
N ALA A 6 42.80 1.66 -31.86
CA ALA A 6 41.40 1.43 -32.18
C ALA A 6 40.61 1.22 -30.89
N LEU A 7 39.70 2.15 -30.60
CA LEU A 7 38.76 2.08 -29.46
C LEU A 7 37.56 1.23 -29.90
N LEU A 8 37.46 0.02 -29.36
CA LEU A 8 36.33 -0.88 -29.61
C LEU A 8 35.18 -0.47 -28.68
N ALA A 9 34.18 0.21 -29.20
CA ALA A 9 32.96 0.53 -28.46
C ALA A 9 32.05 -0.71 -28.39
N MET A 10 32.02 -1.34 -27.22
CA MET A 10 31.00 -2.36 -26.90
C MET A 10 29.66 -1.64 -26.62
N THR A 11 28.74 -1.70 -27.57
CA THR A 11 27.34 -1.36 -27.36
C THR A 11 26.66 -2.50 -26.62
N VAL A 12 26.43 -2.32 -25.31
CA VAL A 12 25.56 -3.19 -24.54
C VAL A 12 24.12 -2.80 -24.87
N THR A 13 23.47 -3.59 -25.75
CA THR A 13 22.03 -3.50 -25.95
C THR A 13 21.32 -4.15 -24.78
N ALA A 14 20.88 -3.33 -23.83
CA ALA A 14 19.93 -3.76 -22.81
C ALA A 14 18.57 -3.99 -23.49
N ARG A 15 18.26 -5.27 -23.82
CA ARG A 15 16.89 -5.69 -24.08
C ARG A 15 16.15 -5.72 -22.74
N GLY A 16 15.56 -4.58 -22.37
CA GLY A 16 14.54 -4.53 -21.35
C GLY A 16 13.26 -5.08 -21.94
N ASP A 17 12.82 -6.27 -21.47
CA ASP A 17 11.48 -6.76 -21.73
C ASP A 17 10.48 -5.73 -21.18
N ALA A 18 9.95 -4.91 -22.07
CA ALA A 18 8.80 -4.07 -21.82
C ALA A 18 7.58 -5.00 -21.69
N MET A 19 7.36 -5.55 -20.50
CA MET A 19 6.16 -6.29 -20.18
C MET A 19 4.98 -5.33 -20.28
N GLU A 20 4.23 -5.47 -21.37
CA GLU A 20 3.10 -4.64 -21.78
C GLU A 20 2.11 -4.47 -20.63
N MET A 21 1.85 -3.23 -20.25
CA MET A 21 0.83 -2.88 -19.26
C MET A 21 -0.54 -3.16 -19.87
N LYS A 22 -1.14 -4.33 -19.58
CA LYS A 22 -2.55 -4.58 -19.90
C LYS A 22 -3.41 -4.07 -18.73
N PRO A 23 -4.14 -2.95 -18.92
CA PRO A 23 -5.28 -2.67 -18.06
C PRO A 23 -6.28 -3.83 -18.25
N LEU A 24 -7.03 -4.16 -17.21
CA LEU A 24 -8.13 -5.12 -17.30
C LEU A 24 -9.24 -4.48 -18.15
N THR A 25 -9.07 -4.52 -19.48
CA THR A 25 -10.09 -4.06 -20.44
C THR A 25 -10.94 -5.25 -20.86
N GLY A 26 -12.25 -5.17 -20.63
CA GLY A 26 -13.23 -6.08 -21.20
C GLY A 26 -13.80 -7.09 -20.22
N GLY A 27 -14.79 -6.65 -19.47
CA GLY A 27 -15.58 -7.38 -18.49
C GLY A 27 -15.66 -6.56 -17.21
N ALA A 28 -16.82 -6.42 -16.60
CA ALA A 28 -16.93 -5.77 -15.29
C ALA A 28 -15.97 -6.48 -14.35
N ALA A 29 -14.87 -5.82 -13.96
CA ALA A 29 -13.88 -6.39 -13.06
C ALA A 29 -14.60 -6.84 -11.79
N THR A 30 -14.65 -8.16 -11.56
CA THR A 30 -15.42 -8.74 -10.46
C THR A 30 -14.84 -8.22 -9.14
N ILE A 31 -15.68 -7.54 -8.38
CA ILE A 31 -15.35 -7.06 -7.04
C ILE A 31 -15.11 -8.27 -6.14
N VAL A 32 -14.02 -8.25 -5.39
CA VAL A 32 -13.67 -9.31 -4.43
C VAL A 32 -14.14 -8.89 -3.04
N PRO A 33 -15.18 -9.51 -2.48
CA PRO A 33 -15.61 -9.21 -1.12
C PRO A 33 -14.52 -9.62 -0.13
N LEU A 34 -14.30 -8.80 0.89
CA LEU A 34 -13.37 -9.12 1.97
C LEU A 34 -14.12 -9.80 3.12
N PRO A 35 -13.47 -10.70 3.86
CA PRO A 35 -14.02 -11.21 5.12
C PRO A 35 -14.39 -10.08 6.07
N GLN A 36 -15.49 -10.23 6.81
CA GLN A 36 -15.94 -9.23 7.78
C GLN A 36 -14.82 -8.89 8.76
N PRO A 37 -14.56 -7.60 9.02
CA PRO A 37 -13.49 -7.20 9.91
C PRO A 37 -13.83 -7.57 11.35
N ARG A 38 -12.84 -8.04 12.08
CA ARG A 38 -12.94 -8.21 13.53
C ARG A 38 -13.02 -6.84 14.18
N ARG A 39 -13.90 -6.67 15.15
CA ARG A 39 -14.11 -5.43 15.90
C ARG A 39 -13.57 -5.53 17.32
N ASP A 40 -13.02 -6.67 17.67
CA ASP A 40 -12.45 -6.98 18.97
C ASP A 40 -11.21 -7.85 18.84
N SER A 41 -10.31 -7.77 19.81
CA SER A 41 -9.11 -8.59 19.88
C SER A 41 -8.66 -8.75 21.34
N ASN A 42 -7.86 -9.78 21.61
CA ASN A 42 -7.22 -9.98 22.91
C ASN A 42 -5.91 -9.18 23.10
N ILE A 43 -5.57 -8.30 22.14
CA ILE A 43 -4.45 -7.36 22.25
C ILE A 43 -5.02 -5.98 22.54
N SER A 44 -4.70 -5.43 23.71
CA SER A 44 -5.12 -4.08 24.08
C SER A 44 -4.40 -3.02 23.25
N VAL A 45 -4.97 -1.82 23.18
CA VAL A 45 -4.34 -0.68 22.50
C VAL A 45 -2.95 -0.39 23.07
N GLU A 46 -2.80 -0.43 24.39
CA GLU A 46 -1.53 -0.21 25.09
C GLU A 46 -0.49 -1.25 24.69
N ARG A 47 -0.91 -2.51 24.57
CA ARG A 47 -0.03 -3.59 24.12
C ARG A 47 0.36 -3.41 22.66
N ALA A 48 -0.56 -3.02 21.77
CA ALA A 48 -0.28 -2.76 20.36
C ALA A 48 0.71 -1.59 20.21
N LEU A 49 0.50 -0.48 20.96
CA LEU A 49 1.42 0.67 21.02
C LEU A 49 2.82 0.25 21.47
N ARG A 50 2.94 -0.60 22.50
CA ARG A 50 4.20 -1.10 23.02
C ARG A 50 4.92 -2.00 22.02
N LEU A 51 4.19 -2.83 21.27
CA LEU A 51 4.75 -3.82 20.33
C LEU A 51 5.07 -3.25 18.96
N ARG A 52 4.36 -2.20 18.52
CA ARG A 52 4.54 -1.60 17.20
C ARG A 52 6.00 -1.22 16.94
N ARG A 53 6.56 -1.70 15.83
CA ARG A 53 7.88 -1.33 15.32
C ARG A 53 7.83 -1.15 13.80
N SER A 54 8.76 -0.37 13.25
CA SER A 54 9.00 -0.30 11.82
C SER A 54 9.82 -1.52 11.40
N VAL A 55 9.16 -2.48 10.76
CA VAL A 55 9.74 -3.77 10.35
C VAL A 55 9.99 -3.76 8.84
N ARG A 56 11.21 -4.10 8.42
CA ARG A 56 11.64 -4.11 7.02
C ARG A 56 12.09 -5.48 6.52
N ASP A 57 12.14 -6.46 7.42
CA ASP A 57 12.51 -7.84 7.12
C ASP A 57 11.40 -8.78 7.54
N TYR A 58 11.01 -9.66 6.65
CA TYR A 58 9.83 -10.51 6.81
C TYR A 58 10.22 -11.97 6.62
N LEU A 59 9.52 -12.88 7.29
CA LEU A 59 9.53 -14.29 6.96
C LEU A 59 8.80 -14.51 5.63
N ASP A 60 9.25 -15.51 4.89
CA ASP A 60 8.53 -15.98 3.73
C ASP A 60 7.17 -16.55 4.13
N GLY A 61 6.17 -16.30 3.33
CA GLY A 61 4.82 -16.81 3.55
C GLY A 61 3.74 -15.84 3.05
N PRO A 62 2.55 -16.36 2.75
CA PRO A 62 1.44 -15.54 2.31
C PRO A 62 0.81 -14.77 3.47
N LEU A 63 0.14 -13.67 3.16
CA LEU A 63 -0.95 -13.15 3.97
C LEU A 63 -2.25 -13.88 3.61
N THR A 64 -3.16 -13.95 4.57
CA THR A 64 -4.55 -14.34 4.28
C THR A 64 -5.35 -13.13 3.78
N LEU A 65 -6.42 -13.39 3.04
CA LEU A 65 -7.34 -12.34 2.61
C LEU A 65 -7.98 -11.61 3.82
N ALA A 66 -8.21 -12.33 4.92
CA ALA A 66 -8.73 -11.76 6.16
C ALA A 66 -7.75 -10.78 6.82
N GLU A 67 -6.46 -11.08 6.84
CA GLU A 67 -5.44 -10.17 7.37
C GLU A 67 -5.31 -8.91 6.51
N ALA A 68 -5.28 -9.07 5.19
CA ALA A 68 -5.25 -7.93 4.27
C ALA A 68 -6.51 -7.06 4.44
N GLY A 69 -7.70 -7.69 4.52
CA GLY A 69 -8.97 -6.99 4.75
C GLY A 69 -9.00 -6.24 6.08
N GLN A 70 -8.48 -6.85 7.14
CA GLN A 70 -8.41 -6.24 8.46
C GLN A 70 -7.52 -4.99 8.50
N LEU A 71 -6.38 -5.03 7.80
CA LEU A 71 -5.48 -3.85 7.69
C LEU A 71 -6.12 -2.73 6.88
N LEU A 72 -6.80 -3.06 5.78
CA LEU A 72 -7.53 -2.08 4.97
C LEU A 72 -8.66 -1.44 5.77
N TRP A 73 -9.40 -2.25 6.53
CA TRP A 73 -10.44 -1.75 7.43
C TRP A 73 -9.86 -0.84 8.51
N ALA A 74 -8.76 -1.23 9.15
CA ALA A 74 -8.11 -0.41 10.17
C ALA A 74 -7.70 0.96 9.62
N ALA A 75 -7.26 1.02 8.36
CA ALA A 75 -6.89 2.28 7.71
C ALA A 75 -8.09 3.19 7.42
N GLN A 76 -9.16 2.65 6.77
CA GLN A 76 -10.22 3.47 6.18
C GLN A 76 -11.61 2.81 6.21
N GLY A 77 -11.78 1.72 6.98
CA GLY A 77 -13.06 1.00 7.06
C GLY A 77 -14.17 1.80 7.72
N LEU A 78 -15.41 1.48 7.38
CA LEU A 78 -16.57 2.09 8.02
C LEU A 78 -16.78 1.53 9.42
N THR A 79 -17.13 2.44 10.36
CA THR A 79 -17.50 2.09 11.73
C THR A 79 -18.99 2.27 12.01
N THR A 80 -19.67 3.06 11.18
CA THR A 80 -21.10 3.33 11.29
C THR A 80 -21.77 3.31 9.92
N ALA A 81 -23.08 3.07 9.89
CA ALA A 81 -23.89 3.19 8.67
C ALA A 81 -23.86 4.63 8.08
N GLY A 82 -23.65 5.63 8.92
CA GLY A 82 -23.55 7.04 8.52
C GLY A 82 -22.24 7.40 7.79
N GLY A 83 -21.31 6.45 7.63
CA GLY A 83 -20.10 6.65 6.82
C GLY A 83 -18.87 7.11 7.61
N LEU A 84 -18.92 7.14 8.95
CA LEU A 84 -17.73 7.41 9.76
C LEU A 84 -16.73 6.25 9.60
N ARG A 85 -15.44 6.60 9.59
CA ARG A 85 -14.35 5.65 9.37
C ARG A 85 -13.52 5.42 10.62
N THR A 86 -12.69 4.39 10.58
CA THR A 86 -11.71 4.06 11.64
C THR A 86 -10.68 5.15 11.87
N ALA A 87 -10.28 5.87 10.82
CA ALA A 87 -9.45 7.06 10.94
C ALA A 87 -10.30 8.32 10.81
N PRO A 88 -10.07 9.35 11.65
CA PRO A 88 -10.74 10.64 11.51
C PRO A 88 -10.29 11.35 10.23
N SER A 89 -11.14 12.24 9.70
CA SER A 89 -10.80 13.09 8.57
C SER A 89 -11.36 14.49 8.79
N ALA A 90 -10.60 15.50 8.42
CA ALA A 90 -11.01 16.89 8.52
C ALA A 90 -12.32 17.13 7.76
N GLY A 91 -13.37 17.55 8.49
CA GLY A 91 -14.70 17.77 7.93
C GLY A 91 -15.38 16.53 7.36
N ALA A 92 -14.91 15.32 7.71
CA ALA A 92 -15.34 14.03 7.17
C ALA A 92 -15.27 13.97 5.63
N LEU A 93 -14.25 14.60 5.04
CA LEU A 93 -14.09 14.70 3.57
C LEU A 93 -13.37 13.50 2.96
N TYR A 94 -12.64 12.74 3.76
CA TYR A 94 -12.01 11.47 3.39
C TYR A 94 -11.22 11.51 2.07
N PRO A 95 -10.15 12.34 1.99
CA PRO A 95 -9.38 12.50 0.76
C PRO A 95 -8.56 11.27 0.37
N LEU A 96 -8.35 10.34 1.31
CA LEU A 96 -7.48 9.19 1.11
C LEU A 96 -8.15 8.10 0.27
N GLU A 97 -7.37 7.60 -0.69
CA GLU A 97 -7.63 6.33 -1.38
C GLU A 97 -6.61 5.30 -0.91
N LEU A 98 -6.98 4.04 -0.94
CA LEU A 98 -6.13 2.95 -0.45
C LEU A 98 -6.05 1.84 -1.48
N HIS A 99 -4.83 1.48 -1.86
CA HIS A 99 -4.56 0.45 -2.84
C HIS A 99 -3.82 -0.71 -2.18
N LEU A 100 -4.26 -1.94 -2.50
CA LEU A 100 -3.58 -3.17 -2.13
C LEU A 100 -2.78 -3.68 -3.33
N VAL A 101 -1.46 -3.74 -3.19
CA VAL A 101 -0.57 -4.40 -4.15
C VAL A 101 -0.33 -5.81 -3.63
N ALA A 102 -1.05 -6.75 -4.21
CA ALA A 102 -1.00 -8.16 -3.85
C ALA A 102 0.07 -8.89 -4.66
N GLY A 103 0.99 -9.54 -3.96
CA GLY A 103 1.98 -10.44 -4.58
C GLY A 103 1.79 -11.88 -4.12
N ASN A 104 1.57 -12.10 -2.82
CA ASN A 104 1.37 -13.42 -2.24
C ASN A 104 0.30 -13.36 -1.13
N ILE A 105 -0.97 -13.38 -1.54
CA ILE A 105 -2.13 -13.43 -0.64
C ILE A 105 -2.93 -14.68 -0.96
N THR A 106 -3.20 -15.51 0.04
CA THR A 106 -3.99 -16.73 -0.13
C THR A 106 -5.39 -16.40 -0.66
N GLY A 107 -5.75 -16.99 -1.79
CA GLY A 107 -7.07 -16.82 -2.42
C GLY A 107 -7.24 -15.52 -3.21
N LEU A 108 -6.16 -14.73 -3.42
CA LEU A 108 -6.21 -13.51 -4.21
C LEU A 108 -5.11 -13.55 -5.28
N ALA A 109 -5.47 -13.29 -6.54
CA ALA A 109 -4.51 -13.22 -7.63
C ALA A 109 -3.52 -12.06 -7.41
N ALA A 110 -2.28 -12.23 -7.89
CA ALA A 110 -1.32 -11.13 -7.90
C ALA A 110 -1.82 -9.97 -8.78
N GLY A 111 -1.83 -8.76 -8.22
CA GLY A 111 -2.39 -7.60 -8.90
C GLY A 111 -2.48 -6.38 -7.99
N THR A 112 -3.10 -5.33 -8.52
CA THR A 112 -3.38 -4.12 -7.76
C THR A 112 -4.88 -3.89 -7.66
N TYR A 113 -5.32 -3.59 -6.47
CA TYR A 113 -6.72 -3.49 -6.10
C TYR A 113 -6.97 -2.18 -5.36
N ARG A 114 -8.07 -1.49 -5.68
CA ARG A 114 -8.56 -0.37 -4.88
C ARG A 114 -9.48 -0.90 -3.79
N TYR A 115 -9.26 -0.46 -2.56
CA TYR A 115 -10.17 -0.75 -1.46
C TYR A 115 -11.44 0.10 -1.57
N LEU A 116 -12.58 -0.53 -1.40
CA LEU A 116 -13.91 0.08 -1.38
C LEU A 116 -14.45 0.03 0.06
N PRO A 117 -14.35 1.12 0.84
CA PRO A 117 -14.72 1.09 2.26
C PRO A 117 -16.19 0.77 2.53
N ARG A 118 -17.11 1.23 1.67
CA ARG A 118 -18.55 1.01 1.85
C ARG A 118 -18.95 -0.45 1.68
N GLU A 119 -18.37 -1.10 0.71
CA GLU A 119 -18.63 -2.49 0.36
C GLU A 119 -17.73 -3.46 1.17
N HIS A 120 -16.73 -2.94 1.84
CA HIS A 120 -15.62 -3.71 2.41
C HIS A 120 -15.10 -4.74 1.41
N ALA A 121 -14.64 -4.26 0.27
CA ALA A 121 -14.30 -5.08 -0.88
C ALA A 121 -13.08 -4.51 -1.64
N LEU A 122 -12.54 -5.32 -2.54
CA LEU A 122 -11.45 -4.94 -3.44
C LEU A 122 -11.94 -4.87 -4.88
N LYS A 123 -11.68 -3.75 -5.54
CA LYS A 123 -11.89 -3.58 -6.97
C LYS A 123 -10.56 -3.77 -7.70
N PRO A 124 -10.36 -4.87 -8.46
CA PRO A 124 -9.14 -5.06 -9.24
C PRO A 124 -9.06 -4.04 -10.38
N TYR A 125 -7.84 -3.55 -10.69
CA TYR A 125 -7.63 -2.65 -11.82
C TYR A 125 -6.33 -2.88 -12.58
N LEU A 126 -5.34 -3.54 -11.98
CA LEU A 126 -4.13 -4.01 -12.69
C LEU A 126 -3.87 -5.48 -12.36
N SER A 127 -3.54 -6.27 -13.38
CA SER A 127 -3.08 -7.64 -13.22
C SER A 127 -1.56 -7.71 -13.02
N GLY A 128 -1.11 -8.81 -12.40
CA GLY A 128 0.30 -9.11 -12.19
C GLY A 128 0.94 -8.38 -11.00
N ASP A 129 2.01 -8.95 -10.51
CA ASP A 129 2.74 -8.45 -9.36
C ASP A 129 3.48 -7.14 -9.67
N ARG A 130 3.17 -6.08 -8.94
CA ARG A 130 3.76 -4.74 -9.11
C ARG A 130 4.81 -4.40 -8.06
N ARG A 131 5.06 -5.27 -7.07
CA ARG A 131 5.98 -4.98 -5.97
C ARG A 131 7.39 -4.65 -6.44
N ALA A 132 7.90 -5.33 -7.47
CA ALA A 132 9.23 -5.05 -8.02
C ALA A 132 9.30 -3.65 -8.65
N ARG A 133 8.26 -3.22 -9.37
CA ARG A 133 8.21 -1.88 -9.98
C ARG A 133 8.12 -0.79 -8.93
N ILE A 134 7.27 -0.99 -7.90
CA ILE A 134 7.15 -0.03 -6.80
C ILE A 134 8.45 0.02 -5.99
N CYS A 135 9.11 -1.12 -5.78
CA CYS A 135 10.43 -1.16 -5.13
C CYS A 135 11.46 -0.31 -5.90
N ALA A 136 11.49 -0.43 -7.24
CA ALA A 136 12.39 0.39 -8.08
C ALA A 136 12.06 1.89 -7.95
N ALA A 137 10.77 2.26 -8.01
CA ALA A 137 10.30 3.63 -7.80
C ALA A 137 10.62 4.18 -6.40
N SER A 138 10.84 3.28 -5.42
CA SER A 138 11.09 3.61 -4.02
C SER A 138 12.56 3.44 -3.64
N LEU A 139 13.48 3.90 -4.47
CA LEU A 139 14.93 3.87 -4.24
C LEU A 139 15.48 2.45 -3.95
N GLY A 140 14.84 1.43 -4.51
CA GLY A 140 15.26 0.04 -4.33
C GLY A 140 14.97 -0.54 -2.94
N GLN A 141 14.09 0.05 -2.14
CA GLN A 141 13.79 -0.41 -0.78
C GLN A 141 13.24 -1.83 -0.77
N ALA A 142 14.11 -2.80 -0.48
CA ALA A 142 13.87 -4.23 -0.60
C ALA A 142 12.68 -4.74 0.22
N ALA A 143 12.30 -4.04 1.29
CA ALA A 143 11.14 -4.38 2.10
C ALA A 143 9.85 -4.50 1.26
N ILE A 144 9.68 -3.64 0.24
CA ILE A 144 8.51 -3.66 -0.65
C ILE A 144 8.47 -4.95 -1.46
N ARG A 145 9.61 -5.36 -2.01
CA ARG A 145 9.69 -6.57 -2.86
C ARG A 145 9.57 -7.86 -2.05
N ARG A 146 10.11 -7.88 -0.82
CA ARG A 146 10.10 -9.07 0.06
C ARG A 146 8.75 -9.31 0.73
N ALA A 147 8.00 -8.24 1.01
CA ALA A 147 6.69 -8.37 1.64
C ALA A 147 5.69 -9.09 0.71
N PRO A 148 4.82 -9.97 1.23
CA PRO A 148 3.76 -10.62 0.45
C PRO A 148 2.75 -9.63 -0.14
N ALA A 149 2.58 -8.45 0.46
CA ALA A 149 1.73 -7.38 -0.04
C ALA A 149 2.23 -6.00 0.43
N ALA A 150 1.74 -4.94 -0.22
CA ALA A 150 1.92 -3.58 0.24
C ALA A 150 0.60 -2.80 0.14
N LEU A 151 0.33 -1.98 1.16
CA LEU A 151 -0.70 -0.95 1.10
C LEU A 151 -0.07 0.33 0.57
N VAL A 152 -0.72 0.96 -0.40
CA VAL A 152 -0.29 2.27 -0.92
C VAL A 152 -1.38 3.27 -0.61
N PHE A 153 -1.01 4.30 0.15
CA PHE A 153 -1.88 5.43 0.43
C PHE A 153 -1.70 6.48 -0.64
N THR A 154 -2.80 6.91 -1.22
CA THR A 154 -2.87 8.07 -2.10
C THR A 154 -3.90 9.06 -1.60
N ALA A 155 -3.89 10.28 -2.11
CA ALA A 155 -4.90 11.27 -1.77
C ALA A 155 -5.39 12.05 -2.99
N ILE A 156 -6.67 12.39 -2.97
CA ILE A 156 -7.29 13.38 -3.85
C ILE A 156 -7.43 14.67 -3.05
N PHE A 157 -6.41 15.53 -3.13
CA PHE A 157 -6.29 16.74 -2.31
C PHE A 157 -7.46 17.69 -2.46
N THR A 158 -8.03 17.77 -3.67
CA THR A 158 -9.16 18.67 -3.98
C THR A 158 -10.39 18.40 -3.13
N ARG A 159 -10.59 17.18 -2.63
CA ARG A 159 -11.69 16.87 -1.68
C ARG A 159 -11.60 17.71 -0.42
N THR A 160 -10.38 17.99 0.07
CA THR A 160 -10.17 18.74 1.31
C THR A 160 -9.86 20.20 1.04
N THR A 161 -9.04 20.50 0.02
CA THR A 161 -8.68 21.88 -0.31
C THR A 161 -9.87 22.67 -0.88
N GLY A 162 -10.85 22.00 -1.51
CA GLY A 162 -12.09 22.63 -1.96
C GLY A 162 -12.89 23.29 -0.83
N LYS A 163 -12.76 22.79 0.43
CA LYS A 163 -13.40 23.36 1.61
C LYS A 163 -12.45 24.27 2.42
N TYR A 164 -11.17 23.89 2.53
CA TYR A 164 -10.23 24.51 3.46
C TYR A 164 -9.12 25.32 2.78
N GLY A 165 -9.17 25.48 1.44
CA GLY A 165 -8.11 26.14 0.66
C GLY A 165 -6.76 25.44 0.86
N GLU A 166 -5.67 26.18 0.81
CA GLU A 166 -4.30 25.65 0.99
C GLU A 166 -4.09 24.97 2.36
N ARG A 167 -4.82 25.40 3.39
CA ARG A 167 -4.77 24.76 4.71
C ARG A 167 -5.18 23.28 4.64
N GLY A 168 -6.03 22.93 3.69
CA GLY A 168 -6.50 21.56 3.45
C GLY A 168 -5.35 20.57 3.14
N VAL A 169 -4.27 21.02 2.53
CA VAL A 169 -3.08 20.18 2.28
C VAL A 169 -2.53 19.60 3.59
N ARG A 170 -2.37 20.44 4.62
CA ARG A 170 -1.91 19.98 5.94
C ARG A 170 -2.88 18.97 6.57
N TYR A 171 -4.18 19.15 6.38
CA TYR A 171 -5.19 18.24 6.94
C TYR A 171 -5.13 16.87 6.25
N VAL A 172 -4.87 16.82 4.93
CA VAL A 172 -4.68 15.55 4.23
C VAL A 172 -3.52 14.75 4.83
N TYR A 173 -2.39 15.40 5.12
CA TYR A 173 -1.25 14.71 5.74
C TYR A 173 -1.53 14.27 7.17
N MET A 174 -2.34 15.02 7.93
CA MET A 174 -2.79 14.59 9.27
C MET A 174 -3.70 13.37 9.18
N ASP A 175 -4.69 13.39 8.27
CA ASP A 175 -5.59 12.26 8.01
C ASP A 175 -4.79 11.01 7.64
N HIS A 176 -3.78 11.15 6.77
CA HIS A 176 -2.88 10.08 6.37
C HIS A 176 -2.11 9.49 7.57
N GLY A 177 -1.54 10.35 8.42
CA GLY A 177 -0.82 9.90 9.62
C GLY A 177 -1.70 9.06 10.55
N HIS A 178 -2.95 9.48 10.78
CA HIS A 178 -3.93 8.73 11.56
C HIS A 178 -4.21 7.35 10.97
N ALA A 179 -4.47 7.30 9.66
CA ALA A 179 -4.77 6.04 8.98
C ALA A 179 -3.57 5.09 8.93
N ALA A 180 -2.37 5.61 8.73
CA ALA A 180 -1.14 4.83 8.73
C ALA A 180 -0.81 4.25 10.10
N GLU A 181 -1.00 5.03 11.19
CA GLU A 181 -0.82 4.51 12.56
C GLU A 181 -1.82 3.40 12.88
N ASN A 182 -3.08 3.51 12.44
CA ASN A 182 -4.04 2.44 12.58
C ASN A 182 -3.56 1.13 11.93
N VAL A 183 -2.90 1.22 10.75
CA VAL A 183 -2.28 0.04 10.11
C VAL A 183 -1.15 -0.53 10.95
N TYR A 184 -0.31 0.31 11.54
CA TYR A 184 0.77 -0.14 12.43
C TYR A 184 0.24 -0.90 13.64
N LEU A 185 -0.74 -0.33 14.33
CA LEU A 185 -1.35 -0.93 15.54
C LEU A 185 -2.08 -2.23 15.19
N GLN A 186 -2.82 -2.23 14.09
CA GLN A 186 -3.51 -3.44 13.62
C GLN A 186 -2.52 -4.52 13.19
N ALA A 187 -1.43 -4.17 12.51
CA ALA A 187 -0.39 -5.12 12.14
C ALA A 187 0.23 -5.76 13.40
N ALA A 188 0.56 -4.94 14.42
CA ALA A 188 1.06 -5.44 15.71
C ALA A 188 0.06 -6.41 16.37
N SER A 189 -1.24 -6.09 16.36
CA SER A 189 -2.30 -6.96 16.87
C SER A 189 -2.43 -8.28 16.12
N LEU A 190 -2.10 -8.29 14.82
CA LEU A 190 -2.10 -9.48 13.96
C LEU A 190 -0.78 -10.24 13.95
N GLN A 191 0.21 -9.79 14.73
CA GLN A 191 1.59 -10.34 14.70
C GLN A 191 2.23 -10.22 13.29
N LEU A 192 1.92 -9.14 12.59
CA LEU A 192 2.50 -8.76 11.31
C LEU A 192 3.46 -7.60 11.48
N GLY A 193 4.44 -7.53 10.58
CA GLY A 193 5.37 -6.40 10.48
C GLY A 193 5.02 -5.49 9.33
N THR A 194 5.22 -4.19 9.54
CA THR A 194 5.07 -3.16 8.50
C THR A 194 6.02 -2.01 8.75
N VAL A 195 6.22 -1.18 7.73
CA VAL A 195 6.94 0.10 7.83
C VAL A 195 6.32 1.09 6.87
N LEU A 196 6.17 2.34 7.30
CA LEU A 196 5.79 3.43 6.41
C LEU A 196 7.02 3.92 5.63
N ILE A 197 6.92 3.90 4.31
CA ILE A 197 7.93 4.37 3.37
C ILE A 197 7.35 5.60 2.68
N GLY A 198 8.00 6.75 2.88
CA GLY A 198 7.67 8.02 2.21
C GLY A 198 8.73 8.46 1.20
N ALA A 199 9.84 7.70 1.06
CA ALA A 199 10.91 8.03 0.15
C ALA A 199 10.76 7.23 -1.16
N PHE A 200 10.20 7.87 -2.19
CA PHE A 200 9.99 7.32 -3.53
C PHE A 200 9.86 8.46 -4.55
N ASP A 201 9.92 8.14 -5.83
CA ASP A 201 9.58 9.03 -6.92
C ASP A 201 8.06 8.95 -7.18
N ASP A 202 7.37 10.06 -6.95
CA ASP A 202 5.90 10.15 -7.06
C ASP A 202 5.42 9.79 -8.47
N ALA A 203 6.11 10.29 -9.51
CA ALA A 203 5.73 10.05 -10.90
C ALA A 203 5.92 8.57 -11.28
N GLU A 204 7.00 7.93 -10.81
CA GLU A 204 7.24 6.51 -11.04
C GLU A 204 6.21 5.64 -10.31
N VAL A 205 5.83 5.99 -9.07
CA VAL A 205 4.78 5.27 -8.34
C VAL A 205 3.44 5.43 -9.06
N LYS A 206 3.08 6.65 -9.50
CA LYS A 206 1.88 6.89 -10.31
C LYS A 206 1.86 6.01 -11.55
N ARG A 207 2.96 5.94 -12.29
CA ARG A 207 3.10 5.09 -13.49
C ARG A 207 3.02 3.60 -13.15
N ALA A 208 3.73 3.15 -12.12
CA ALA A 208 3.76 1.74 -11.71
C ALA A 208 2.38 1.20 -11.34
N LEU A 209 1.54 2.05 -10.76
CA LEU A 209 0.20 1.72 -10.29
C LEU A 209 -0.92 2.21 -11.22
N ALA A 210 -0.60 2.90 -12.32
CA ALA A 210 -1.58 3.54 -13.20
C ALA A 210 -2.65 4.34 -12.40
N LEU A 211 -2.18 5.18 -11.47
CA LEU A 211 -3.06 5.99 -10.64
C LEU A 211 -3.80 7.04 -11.48
N HIS A 212 -4.97 7.44 -11.00
CA HIS A 212 -5.69 8.57 -11.61
C HIS A 212 -4.83 9.84 -11.53
N PRO A 213 -4.88 10.75 -12.51
CA PRO A 213 -4.08 11.99 -12.50
C PRO A 213 -4.22 12.81 -11.22
N ASP A 214 -5.41 12.84 -10.62
CA ASP A 214 -5.71 13.60 -9.40
C ASP A 214 -5.28 12.88 -8.11
N GLU A 215 -4.81 11.63 -8.20
CA GLU A 215 -4.31 10.89 -7.04
C GLU A 215 -2.81 11.13 -6.86
N GLU A 216 -2.43 11.62 -5.68
CA GLU A 216 -1.04 11.79 -5.27
C GLU A 216 -0.62 10.69 -4.30
N PRO A 217 0.48 9.95 -4.53
CA PRO A 217 0.98 8.95 -3.60
C PRO A 217 1.52 9.62 -2.34
N LEU A 218 1.19 9.08 -1.16
CA LEU A 218 1.63 9.63 0.13
C LEU A 218 2.60 8.70 0.84
N SER A 219 2.33 7.40 0.81
CA SER A 219 3.21 6.40 1.41
C SER A 219 2.93 4.99 0.91
N ILE A 220 3.93 4.13 1.12
CA ILE A 220 3.86 2.70 0.84
C ILE A 220 4.13 1.96 2.15
N MET A 221 3.24 1.05 2.52
CA MET A 221 3.38 0.21 3.71
C MET A 221 3.43 -1.26 3.30
N PRO A 222 4.65 -1.83 3.05
CA PRO A 222 4.80 -3.26 2.87
C PRO A 222 4.44 -3.98 4.16
N VAL A 223 3.76 -5.12 4.05
CA VAL A 223 3.28 -5.92 5.18
C VAL A 223 3.69 -7.37 4.99
N GLY A 224 4.22 -7.99 6.04
CA GLY A 224 4.62 -9.39 6.03
C GLY A 224 4.66 -10.02 7.42
N ARG A 225 4.99 -11.32 7.46
CA ARG A 225 5.14 -12.07 8.70
C ARG A 225 6.35 -11.59 9.49
N LEU A 226 6.20 -11.40 10.79
CA LEU A 226 7.33 -11.07 11.66
C LEU A 226 8.36 -12.22 11.68
N ARG A 227 9.63 -11.87 11.56
CA ARG A 227 10.73 -12.80 11.80
C ARG A 227 10.91 -12.93 13.31
N GLY A 228 10.29 -13.98 13.89
CA GLY A 228 10.35 -14.26 15.33
C GLY A 228 9.60 -13.23 16.17
N ALA A 229 8.37 -13.52 16.56
CA ALA A 229 7.83 -12.97 17.79
C ALA A 229 8.62 -13.64 18.92
N THR A 230 9.75 -13.05 19.30
CA THR A 230 10.24 -13.29 20.67
C THR A 230 9.09 -12.83 21.55
N ALA A 231 8.46 -13.75 22.25
CA ALA A 231 7.68 -13.45 23.43
C ALA A 231 8.66 -12.77 24.39
N ALA A 232 8.81 -11.47 24.20
CA ALA A 232 9.57 -10.63 25.09
C ALA A 232 8.54 -9.91 25.95
N ASP A 233 8.37 -10.42 27.14
CA ASP A 233 7.91 -9.88 28.43
C ASP A 233 6.77 -8.86 28.44
#